data_719d3f9d6d2a4abf24b94bbb24eb2449
#
_entry.id   719d3f9d6d2a4abf24b94bbb24eb2449
#
_cell.length_a   1.000
_cell.length_b   1.000
_cell.length_c   1.000
_cell.angle_alpha   90.00
_cell.angle_beta   90.00
_cell.angle_gamma   90.00
#
_symmetry.space_group_name_H-M   'P 1'
#
loop_
_entity.id
_entity.type
_entity.pdbx_description
1 polymer ?
#
loop_
_entity_poly.entity_id
_entity_poly.type
_entity_poly.pdbx_seq_one_letter_code
_entity_poly.pdbx_strand_id
1 'polypeptide(L)'
;MTRRGSVQRNRPVQQMLGYFGSSSHGWGLHAVGGTCVNDTSVTGLGTQSIKMQPLASNNCWIDSPDLSNIDLTNKLLRLWFRYTGGITSIMVQPSNTTDFSNNRAQFSFLDSGYTSDSQDAVVDIPISEFVSNVGTFDKTAMTKIRIVANGDASATGICWAQGLAIVSDAVSTLPNGCVIFSADDSFKTQLTFMAPNLARYGYAATLYPMVSALTDGSGSHMTVDDALTLQNVFGWDIGYHALDQDHHADHSSWTEAQLRAHFEAIIAQQTAWGFRGRSFAWPLSQSSVLSRRVAADYFTTSRGGSTVAPETFPPVQPQNFRSINSGGGAKSLAQLKAYVDRAKAGHCAVHFLFHDFTTSDSPAANQNIQSEFTDLVDYIAAQGVPVYTQSQYDTLAIQPSTTIRGGTP
;
A
#
# COMPACT_ATOMS: atom_id res chain seq x y z
N MET A 1 -23.95 -11.40 8.54
CA MET A 1 -22.75 -10.62 8.14
C MET A 1 -21.55 -11.59 8.08
N THR A 2 -21.20 -12.04 6.91
CA THR A 2 -20.02 -12.86 6.70
C THR A 2 -18.79 -11.94 6.72
N ARG A 3 -17.95 -12.02 7.76
CA ARG A 3 -16.62 -11.42 7.74
C ARG A 3 -15.91 -11.91 6.47
N ARG A 4 -15.71 -11.04 5.48
CA ARG A 4 -14.82 -11.33 4.35
C ARG A 4 -13.41 -11.48 4.91
N GLY A 5 -12.75 -12.54 4.48
CA GLY A 5 -11.58 -13.11 5.07
C GLY A 5 -10.44 -12.14 5.33
N SER A 6 -9.79 -12.34 6.45
CA SER A 6 -8.47 -11.78 6.71
C SER A 6 -7.53 -12.16 5.57
N VAL A 7 -6.76 -11.19 5.07
CA VAL A 7 -5.66 -11.43 4.13
C VAL A 7 -4.76 -12.52 4.73
N GLN A 8 -4.84 -13.73 4.20
CA GLN A 8 -4.00 -14.82 4.67
C GLN A 8 -2.61 -14.63 4.06
N ARG A 9 -1.65 -14.22 4.89
CA ARG A 9 -0.26 -14.05 4.48
C ARG A 9 0.39 -15.43 4.40
N ASN A 10 0.60 -15.91 3.19
CA ASN A 10 1.16 -17.26 2.92
C ASN A 10 2.66 -17.37 3.25
N ARG A 11 3.24 -16.45 4.03
CA ARG A 11 4.63 -16.48 4.44
C ARG A 11 4.71 -16.96 5.88
N PRO A 12 5.23 -18.17 6.14
CA PRO A 12 5.33 -18.70 7.49
C PRO A 12 6.30 -17.87 8.33
N VAL A 13 5.95 -17.65 9.59
CA VAL A 13 6.87 -17.12 10.59
C VAL A 13 7.98 -18.13 10.83
N GLN A 14 9.22 -17.71 10.65
CA GLN A 14 10.41 -18.52 10.91
C GLN A 14 10.92 -18.32 12.34
N GLN A 15 10.87 -17.09 12.82
CA GLN A 15 11.33 -16.71 14.16
C GLN A 15 10.54 -15.52 14.68
N MET A 16 10.00 -15.62 15.89
CA MET A 16 9.48 -14.48 16.62
C MET A 16 10.64 -13.75 17.30
N LEU A 17 10.83 -12.47 17.01
CA LEU A 17 11.77 -11.59 17.69
C LEU A 17 11.12 -10.91 18.89
N GLY A 18 9.82 -10.66 18.84
CA GLY A 18 9.02 -10.12 19.92
C GLY A 18 7.56 -10.54 19.78
N TYR A 19 7.01 -11.25 20.76
CA TYR A 19 5.59 -11.53 20.88
C TYR A 19 5.05 -10.77 22.09
N PHE A 20 4.51 -9.59 21.83
CA PHE A 20 4.10 -8.67 22.91
C PHE A 20 2.71 -8.98 23.49
N GLY A 21 2.06 -10.00 22.98
CA GLY A 21 0.72 -10.41 23.38
C GLY A 21 0.60 -11.02 24.78
N SER A 22 1.71 -11.32 25.47
CA SER A 22 1.70 -11.88 26.84
C SER A 22 2.67 -11.20 27.78
N SER A 23 3.71 -10.55 27.26
CA SER A 23 4.74 -9.83 28.03
C SER A 23 5.52 -8.89 27.11
N SER A 24 6.48 -8.13 27.65
CA SER A 24 7.47 -7.39 26.83
C SER A 24 8.44 -8.33 26.10
N HIS A 25 8.40 -9.60 26.37
CA HIS A 25 9.24 -10.65 25.77
C HIS A 25 10.74 -10.33 25.84
N GLY A 26 11.18 -9.75 26.97
CA GLY A 26 12.56 -9.34 27.22
C GLY A 26 12.99 -8.05 26.51
N TRP A 27 12.10 -7.38 25.79
CA TRP A 27 12.40 -6.09 25.17
C TRP A 27 12.50 -4.99 26.22
N GLY A 28 13.52 -4.14 26.08
CA GLY A 28 13.71 -2.93 26.88
C GLY A 28 12.71 -1.85 26.47
N LEU A 29 12.01 -1.28 27.45
CA LEU A 29 11.03 -0.21 27.23
C LEU A 29 11.69 1.14 27.55
N HIS A 30 11.91 1.99 26.53
CA HIS A 30 12.61 3.26 26.67
C HIS A 30 11.62 4.43 26.55
N ALA A 31 11.34 5.05 27.69
CA ALA A 31 10.38 6.14 27.82
C ALA A 31 11.03 7.54 27.75
N VAL A 32 12.25 7.64 27.25
CA VAL A 32 12.91 8.95 27.03
C VAL A 32 12.15 9.68 25.92
N GLY A 33 11.50 10.79 26.25
CA GLY A 33 10.67 11.53 25.30
C GLY A 33 9.26 10.99 25.11
N GLY A 34 8.78 10.11 25.99
CA GLY A 34 7.42 9.56 25.94
C GLY A 34 7.17 8.53 27.02
N THR A 35 6.21 7.64 26.77
CA THR A 35 5.95 6.46 27.61
C THR A 35 5.97 5.19 26.77
N CYS A 36 6.54 4.12 27.33
CA CYS A 36 6.49 2.77 26.79
C CYS A 36 6.06 1.83 27.91
N VAL A 37 4.87 1.23 27.79
CA VAL A 37 4.29 0.38 28.84
C VAL A 37 3.51 -0.79 28.26
N ASN A 38 3.35 -1.86 29.03
CA ASN A 38 2.40 -2.91 28.69
C ASN A 38 0.96 -2.37 28.75
N ASP A 39 0.14 -2.72 27.79
CA ASP A 39 -1.23 -2.22 27.64
C ASP A 39 -2.17 -3.37 27.26
N THR A 40 -3.27 -3.50 27.99
CA THR A 40 -4.30 -4.51 27.77
C THR A 40 -5.52 -3.97 27.02
N SER A 41 -5.54 -2.68 26.69
CA SER A 41 -6.66 -2.06 25.94
C SER A 41 -6.65 -2.39 24.44
N VAL A 42 -5.49 -2.76 23.90
CA VAL A 42 -5.31 -3.18 22.51
C VAL A 42 -4.62 -4.53 22.48
N THR A 43 -5.31 -5.54 21.99
CA THR A 43 -4.93 -6.96 22.15
C THR A 43 -4.97 -7.73 20.83
N GLY A 44 -4.41 -7.18 19.75
CA GLY A 44 -4.47 -7.79 18.42
C GLY A 44 -3.82 -9.17 18.30
N LEU A 45 -2.71 -9.42 19.06
CA LEU A 45 -1.99 -10.69 19.08
C LEU A 45 -1.93 -11.30 20.49
N GLY A 46 -3.04 -11.48 21.20
CA GLY A 46 -3.01 -12.06 22.53
C GLY A 46 -3.77 -11.22 23.54
N THR A 47 -3.23 -11.05 24.76
CA THR A 47 -3.94 -10.37 25.86
C THR A 47 -3.41 -8.97 26.19
N GLN A 48 -2.33 -8.54 25.51
CA GLN A 48 -1.72 -7.21 25.65
C GLN A 48 -0.93 -6.82 24.39
N SER A 49 -0.40 -5.59 24.41
CA SER A 49 0.57 -5.04 23.48
C SER A 49 1.54 -4.12 24.22
N ILE A 50 2.55 -3.59 23.56
CA ILE A 50 3.36 -2.50 24.11
C ILE A 50 2.84 -1.19 23.54
N LYS A 51 2.29 -0.35 24.44
CA LYS A 51 1.86 1.01 24.13
C LYS A 51 3.06 1.94 24.17
N MET A 52 3.31 2.65 23.09
CA MET A 52 4.30 3.70 22.92
C MET A 52 3.57 5.02 22.67
N GLN A 53 3.76 6.00 23.53
CA GLN A 53 3.14 7.32 23.44
C GLN A 53 4.22 8.40 23.56
N PRO A 54 4.73 8.93 22.43
CA PRO A 54 5.72 9.99 22.44
C PRO A 54 5.12 11.30 22.97
N LEU A 55 5.94 12.13 23.59
CA LEU A 55 5.64 13.54 23.88
C LEU A 55 5.63 14.35 22.59
N ALA A 56 5.16 15.61 22.70
CA ALA A 56 5.12 16.54 21.56
C ALA A 56 6.49 16.65 20.86
N SER A 57 6.49 16.44 19.55
CA SER A 57 7.68 16.50 18.68
C SER A 57 8.86 15.65 19.20
N ASN A 58 8.56 14.54 19.85
CA ASN A 58 9.55 13.66 20.46
C ASN A 58 9.33 12.21 20.00
N ASN A 59 10.15 11.29 20.53
CA ASN A 59 10.02 9.86 20.26
C ASN A 59 10.20 9.02 21.52
N CYS A 60 9.66 7.81 21.46
CA CYS A 60 9.96 6.74 22.39
C CYS A 60 10.16 5.44 21.63
N TRP A 61 10.83 4.45 22.23
CA TRP A 61 11.18 3.23 21.51
C TRP A 61 11.28 2.01 22.40
N ILE A 62 11.30 0.86 21.77
CA ILE A 62 11.55 -0.43 22.40
C ILE A 62 12.69 -1.16 21.69
N ASP A 63 13.57 -1.79 22.45
CA ASP A 63 14.75 -2.49 21.97
C ASP A 63 14.64 -3.99 22.23
N SER A 64 14.99 -4.82 21.24
CA SER A 64 15.11 -6.26 21.45
C SER A 64 16.18 -6.59 22.49
N PRO A 65 16.13 -7.77 23.11
CA PRO A 65 17.33 -8.38 23.68
C PRO A 65 18.45 -8.45 22.64
N ASP A 66 19.68 -8.71 23.09
CA ASP A 66 20.78 -8.99 22.17
C ASP A 66 20.50 -10.29 21.41
N LEU A 67 20.65 -10.23 20.09
CA LEU A 67 20.39 -11.32 19.17
C LEU A 67 21.72 -11.94 18.70
N SER A 68 21.71 -13.22 18.40
CA SER A 68 22.94 -13.93 18.00
C SER A 68 23.11 -13.88 16.46
N ASN A 69 23.64 -12.78 15.93
CA ASN A 69 24.00 -12.60 14.50
C ASN A 69 22.96 -13.21 13.53
N ILE A 70 21.79 -12.62 13.45
CA ILE A 70 20.73 -13.11 12.60
C ILE A 70 20.99 -12.72 11.15
N ASP A 71 21.01 -13.70 10.25
CA ASP A 71 21.06 -13.48 8.80
C ASP A 71 19.66 -13.19 8.26
N LEU A 72 19.49 -12.00 7.71
CA LEU A 72 18.26 -11.52 7.07
C LEU A 72 18.26 -11.73 5.55
N THR A 73 19.24 -12.44 4.99
CA THR A 73 19.26 -12.75 3.55
C THR A 73 18.02 -13.57 3.17
N ASN A 74 17.30 -13.14 2.14
CA ASN A 74 16.04 -13.72 1.70
C ASN A 74 14.97 -13.81 2.81
N LYS A 75 14.95 -12.81 3.69
CA LYS A 75 13.99 -12.66 4.77
C LYS A 75 13.21 -11.37 4.63
N LEU A 76 12.11 -11.29 5.35
CA LEU A 76 11.33 -10.08 5.58
C LEU A 76 11.17 -9.91 7.09
N LEU A 77 10.95 -8.69 7.53
CA LEU A 77 10.53 -8.39 8.89
C LEU A 77 9.01 -8.15 8.89
N ARG A 78 8.26 -8.94 9.64
CA ARG A 78 6.83 -8.77 9.81
C ARG A 78 6.55 -8.05 11.12
N LEU A 79 5.92 -6.86 11.03
CA LEU A 79 5.48 -6.07 12.16
C LEU A 79 3.94 -6.12 12.28
N TRP A 80 3.43 -6.46 13.45
CA TRP A 80 2.03 -6.28 13.84
C TRP A 80 1.93 -5.05 14.71
N PHE A 81 1.06 -4.13 14.35
CA PHE A 81 0.95 -2.84 15.04
C PHE A 81 -0.43 -2.21 14.88
N ARG A 82 -0.68 -1.19 15.69
CA ARG A 82 -1.78 -0.25 15.57
C ARG A 82 -1.27 1.13 15.93
N TYR A 83 -1.79 2.20 15.35
CA TYR A 83 -1.51 3.55 15.83
C TYR A 83 -2.68 4.50 15.58
N THR A 84 -2.67 5.63 16.30
CA THR A 84 -3.63 6.72 16.15
C THR A 84 -3.00 7.94 15.50
N GLY A 85 -3.83 8.91 15.10
CA GLY A 85 -3.37 10.23 14.69
C GLY A 85 -2.46 10.87 15.75
N GLY A 86 -1.52 11.71 15.30
CA GLY A 86 -0.47 12.26 16.16
C GLY A 86 0.82 11.43 16.19
N ILE A 87 0.86 10.26 15.53
CA ILE A 87 2.09 9.55 15.17
C ILE A 87 2.52 10.01 13.78
N THR A 88 3.72 10.60 13.68
CA THR A 88 4.28 11.05 12.40
C THR A 88 5.04 9.96 11.66
N SER A 89 5.67 9.04 12.39
CA SER A 89 6.25 7.83 11.80
C SER A 89 6.45 6.72 12.82
N ILE A 90 6.47 5.49 12.32
CA ILE A 90 6.94 4.31 13.03
C ILE A 90 8.18 3.84 12.31
N MET A 91 9.30 3.65 13.00
CA MET A 91 10.54 3.16 12.41
C MET A 91 10.89 1.78 12.95
N VAL A 92 11.41 0.93 12.10
CA VAL A 92 12.07 -0.32 12.48
C VAL A 92 13.55 -0.18 12.14
N GLN A 93 14.42 -0.40 13.13
CA GLN A 93 15.86 -0.15 13.00
C GLN A 93 16.66 -1.40 13.39
N PRO A 94 17.06 -2.24 12.44
CA PRO A 94 18.04 -3.30 12.69
C PRO A 94 19.46 -2.72 12.81
N SER A 95 20.30 -3.34 13.64
CA SER A 95 21.67 -2.92 13.92
C SER A 95 22.61 -4.14 14.02
N ASN A 96 23.89 -3.91 13.66
CA ASN A 96 24.97 -4.87 13.92
C ASN A 96 25.67 -4.61 15.27
N THR A 97 25.26 -3.58 16.02
CA THR A 97 25.79 -3.28 17.35
C THR A 97 24.65 -3.26 18.37
N THR A 98 24.94 -3.71 19.59
CA THR A 98 23.94 -3.86 20.65
C THR A 98 23.49 -2.52 21.26
N ASP A 99 24.25 -1.46 21.04
CA ASP A 99 23.99 -0.10 21.52
C ASP A 99 23.40 0.84 20.45
N PHE A 100 23.21 0.35 19.22
CA PHE A 100 22.79 1.13 18.05
C PHE A 100 23.73 2.28 17.66
N SER A 101 24.97 2.28 18.15
CA SER A 101 25.92 3.37 17.92
C SER A 101 26.41 3.42 16.48
N ASN A 102 26.45 2.27 15.78
CA ASN A 102 26.99 2.16 14.43
C ASN A 102 26.29 1.04 13.65
N ASN A 103 26.55 1.00 12.33
CA ASN A 103 26.11 -0.06 11.41
C ASN A 103 24.60 -0.39 11.57
N ARG A 104 23.81 0.67 11.50
CA ARG A 104 22.36 0.63 11.68
C ARG A 104 21.66 1.03 10.39
N ALA A 105 20.59 0.34 10.05
CA ALA A 105 19.67 0.74 9.01
C ALA A 105 18.30 1.08 9.59
N GLN A 106 17.43 1.67 8.78
CA GLN A 106 16.07 1.95 9.17
C GLN A 106 15.08 1.79 8.01
N PHE A 107 13.88 1.39 8.34
CA PHE A 107 12.69 1.54 7.52
C PHE A 107 11.69 2.42 8.28
N SER A 108 11.11 3.41 7.60
CA SER A 108 10.21 4.38 8.21
C SER A 108 8.86 4.38 7.50
N PHE A 109 7.79 4.29 8.27
CA PHE A 109 6.42 4.48 7.81
C PHE A 109 6.09 5.97 7.91
N LEU A 110 6.52 6.78 6.93
CA LEU A 110 6.41 8.25 6.97
C LEU A 110 5.13 8.79 6.35
N ASP A 111 4.33 7.98 5.72
CA ASP A 111 3.19 8.46 4.98
C ASP A 111 1.89 7.77 5.37
N SER A 112 0.79 8.39 4.95
CA SER A 112 -0.56 7.90 5.20
C SER A 112 -0.88 6.53 4.57
N GLY A 113 -0.05 6.06 3.63
CA GLY A 113 -0.29 4.80 2.93
C GLY A 113 -0.19 3.57 3.83
N TYR A 114 0.50 3.67 4.96
CA TYR A 114 0.57 2.57 5.94
C TYR A 114 -0.32 2.80 7.16
N THR A 115 -1.28 3.68 7.09
CA THR A 115 -2.12 3.99 8.23
C THR A 115 -2.89 2.75 8.70
N SER A 116 -2.83 2.49 9.99
CA SER A 116 -3.72 1.53 10.61
C SER A 116 -5.08 2.14 10.94
N ASP A 117 -5.20 3.45 10.95
CA ASP A 117 -6.42 4.18 11.32
C ASP A 117 -7.06 3.66 12.59
N SER A 118 -6.27 3.44 13.62
CA SER A 118 -6.69 2.80 14.88
C SER A 118 -7.20 1.35 14.70
N GLN A 119 -6.84 0.69 13.61
CA GLN A 119 -7.08 -0.72 13.36
C GLN A 119 -5.77 -1.52 13.43
N ASP A 120 -5.86 -2.81 13.68
CA ASP A 120 -4.69 -3.69 13.64
C ASP A 120 -4.20 -3.84 12.20
N ALA A 121 -2.92 -3.62 12.01
CA ALA A 121 -2.25 -3.73 10.73
C ALA A 121 -1.06 -4.70 10.83
N VAL A 122 -0.71 -5.30 9.70
CA VAL A 122 0.43 -6.20 9.56
C VAL A 122 1.20 -5.81 8.32
N VAL A 123 2.50 -5.57 8.45
CA VAL A 123 3.36 -5.24 7.32
C VAL A 123 4.53 -6.22 7.23
N ASP A 124 4.79 -6.70 6.02
CA ASP A 124 6.00 -7.47 5.69
C ASP A 124 7.00 -6.51 5.03
N ILE A 125 8.07 -6.16 5.76
CA ILE A 125 9.05 -5.18 5.33
C ILE A 125 10.19 -5.89 4.60
N PRO A 126 10.39 -5.65 3.29
CA PRO A 126 11.53 -6.18 2.57
C PRO A 126 12.84 -5.63 3.12
N ILE A 127 13.87 -6.47 3.23
CA ILE A 127 15.18 -6.01 3.72
C ILE A 127 15.81 -4.98 2.76
N SER A 128 15.48 -5.04 1.48
CA SER A 128 15.89 -4.03 0.49
C SER A 128 15.36 -2.61 0.75
N GLU A 129 14.29 -2.48 1.53
CA GLU A 129 13.72 -1.18 1.90
C GLU A 129 14.43 -0.51 3.10
N PHE A 130 15.32 -1.23 3.77
CA PHE A 130 16.10 -0.66 4.87
C PHE A 130 17.29 0.14 4.33
N VAL A 131 17.35 1.41 4.71
CA VAL A 131 18.43 2.33 4.34
C VAL A 131 19.40 2.47 5.51
N SER A 132 20.70 2.24 5.26
CA SER A 132 21.74 2.51 6.26
C SER A 132 21.72 3.99 6.66
N ASN A 133 21.55 4.28 7.94
CA ASN A 133 21.49 5.65 8.46
C ASN A 133 22.67 6.01 9.39
N VAL A 134 23.39 5.00 9.87
CA VAL A 134 24.64 5.14 10.63
C VAL A 134 25.57 4.01 10.18
N GLY A 135 26.72 4.33 9.62
CA GLY A 135 27.66 3.33 9.07
C GLY A 135 27.04 2.49 7.96
N THR A 136 27.50 1.26 7.79
CA THR A 136 26.98 0.30 6.80
C THR A 136 26.37 -0.89 7.52
N PHE A 137 25.08 -1.07 7.39
CA PHE A 137 24.37 -2.21 7.96
C PHE A 137 24.65 -3.48 7.14
N ASP A 138 25.14 -4.51 7.81
CA ASP A 138 25.31 -5.86 7.26
C ASP A 138 24.09 -6.70 7.61
N LYS A 139 23.26 -7.00 6.60
CA LYS A 139 22.04 -7.82 6.78
C LYS A 139 22.33 -9.26 7.21
N THR A 140 23.55 -9.75 7.08
CA THR A 140 23.93 -11.14 7.45
C THR A 140 24.26 -11.27 8.93
N ALA A 141 24.36 -10.16 9.66
CA ALA A 141 24.85 -10.14 11.04
C ALA A 141 24.07 -9.22 11.96
N MET A 142 22.74 -9.21 11.88
CA MET A 142 21.91 -8.41 12.77
C MET A 142 22.02 -8.90 14.21
N THR A 143 22.39 -7.99 15.14
CA THR A 143 22.54 -8.30 16.56
C THR A 143 21.46 -7.66 17.45
N LYS A 144 20.77 -6.65 16.94
CA LYS A 144 19.72 -5.96 17.68
C LYS A 144 18.71 -5.31 16.74
N ILE A 145 17.51 -5.09 17.24
CA ILE A 145 16.47 -4.40 16.48
C ILE A 145 15.64 -3.50 17.42
N ARG A 146 15.24 -2.35 16.90
CA ARG A 146 14.48 -1.32 17.62
C ARG A 146 13.20 -0.98 16.86
N ILE A 147 12.12 -0.71 17.59
CA ILE A 147 10.90 -0.10 17.07
C ILE A 147 10.78 1.28 17.73
N VAL A 148 10.63 2.33 16.92
CA VAL A 148 10.52 3.73 17.36
C VAL A 148 9.16 4.28 16.94
N ALA A 149 8.50 4.99 17.84
CA ALA A 149 7.33 5.81 17.54
C ALA A 149 7.70 7.28 17.65
N ASN A 150 7.46 8.06 16.60
CA ASN A 150 7.65 9.51 16.58
C ASN A 150 6.31 10.22 16.67
N GLY A 151 6.20 11.20 17.55
CA GLY A 151 5.03 12.03 17.75
C GLY A 151 5.09 13.34 17.00
N ASP A 152 3.92 13.88 16.66
CA ASP A 152 3.74 15.25 16.19
C ASP A 152 3.79 16.27 17.35
N ALA A 153 3.45 17.53 17.06
CA ALA A 153 3.41 18.60 18.05
C ALA A 153 2.24 18.48 19.06
N SER A 154 1.27 17.57 18.84
CA SER A 154 0.07 17.44 19.68
C SER A 154 0.24 16.54 20.91
N ALA A 155 1.26 15.67 20.92
CA ALA A 155 1.48 14.63 21.94
C ALA A 155 0.31 13.65 22.14
N THR A 156 -0.59 13.53 21.17
CA THR A 156 -1.80 12.70 21.28
C THR A 156 -1.65 11.34 20.61
N GLY A 157 -0.56 11.15 19.84
CA GLY A 157 -0.31 9.93 19.06
C GLY A 157 0.04 8.75 19.97
N ILE A 158 -0.52 7.59 19.64
CA ILE A 158 -0.22 6.32 20.31
C ILE A 158 0.11 5.28 19.26
N CYS A 159 1.18 4.54 19.46
CA CYS A 159 1.50 3.34 18.71
C CYS A 159 1.46 2.13 19.64
N TRP A 160 0.80 1.06 19.23
CA TRP A 160 0.83 -0.24 19.90
C TRP A 160 1.63 -1.21 19.05
N ALA A 161 2.79 -1.62 19.53
CA ALA A 161 3.53 -2.74 18.98
C ALA A 161 2.94 -4.05 19.53
N GLN A 162 2.57 -4.95 18.64
CA GLN A 162 1.93 -6.22 19.01
C GLN A 162 2.85 -7.41 18.80
N GLY A 163 3.76 -7.34 17.82
CA GLY A 163 4.77 -8.35 17.58
C GLY A 163 5.70 -8.01 16.43
N LEU A 164 6.88 -8.60 16.44
CA LEU A 164 7.85 -8.54 15.36
C LEU A 164 8.41 -9.94 15.09
N ALA A 165 8.47 -10.34 13.82
CA ALA A 165 8.96 -11.65 13.43
C ALA A 165 9.80 -11.59 12.15
N ILE A 166 10.62 -12.62 11.96
CA ILE A 166 11.26 -12.92 10.69
C ILE A 166 10.36 -13.91 9.93
N VAL A 167 10.12 -13.60 8.66
CA VAL A 167 9.40 -14.47 7.74
C VAL A 167 10.25 -14.76 6.50
N SER A 168 10.04 -15.90 5.88
CA SER A 168 10.77 -16.27 4.67
C SER A 168 10.30 -15.46 3.47
N ASP A 169 11.24 -15.03 2.64
CA ASP A 169 10.97 -14.49 1.31
C ASP A 169 11.14 -15.55 0.20
N ALA A 170 11.60 -16.75 0.54
CA ALA A 170 11.93 -17.81 -0.42
C ALA A 170 10.72 -18.36 -1.22
N VAL A 171 9.48 -18.07 -0.79
CA VAL A 171 8.23 -18.47 -1.47
C VAL A 171 7.49 -17.20 -1.89
N SER A 172 8.12 -16.34 -2.70
CA SER A 172 7.46 -15.15 -3.20
C SER A 172 6.57 -15.48 -4.40
N THR A 173 5.32 -15.04 -4.34
CA THR A 173 4.40 -15.07 -5.48
C THR A 173 4.79 -14.03 -6.54
N LEU A 174 5.60 -13.04 -6.18
CA LEU A 174 6.09 -11.97 -7.05
C LEU A 174 7.63 -11.97 -7.10
N PRO A 175 8.28 -12.98 -7.71
CA PRO A 175 9.74 -13.11 -7.68
C PRO A 175 10.48 -11.92 -8.31
N ASN A 176 9.84 -11.19 -9.21
CA ASN A 176 10.36 -9.97 -9.84
C ASN A 176 9.57 -8.71 -9.42
N GLY A 177 8.82 -8.76 -8.30
CA GLY A 177 7.86 -7.71 -8.01
C GLY A 177 6.77 -7.62 -9.08
N CYS A 178 6.00 -6.53 -9.07
CA CYS A 178 5.09 -6.22 -10.19
C CYS A 178 4.80 -4.72 -10.29
N VAL A 179 4.32 -4.32 -11.46
CA VAL A 179 3.77 -2.99 -11.71
C VAL A 179 2.27 -3.12 -11.92
N ILE A 180 1.51 -2.17 -11.38
CA ILE A 180 0.10 -1.95 -11.69
C ILE A 180 -0.01 -0.55 -12.27
N PHE A 181 -0.63 -0.43 -13.43
CA PHE A 181 -0.98 0.86 -14.01
C PHE A 181 -2.46 1.13 -13.79
N SER A 182 -2.77 2.36 -13.38
CA SER A 182 -4.14 2.87 -13.38
C SER A 182 -4.26 4.19 -14.10
N ALA A 183 -5.44 4.43 -14.63
CA ALA A 183 -5.82 5.64 -15.34
C ALA A 183 -7.16 6.14 -14.79
N ASP A 184 -7.20 7.40 -14.34
CA ASP A 184 -8.38 8.00 -13.71
C ASP A 184 -9.08 8.98 -14.68
N ASP A 185 -10.33 9.31 -14.38
CA ASP A 185 -11.13 10.39 -14.97
C ASP A 185 -11.51 10.25 -16.46
N SER A 186 -11.21 9.11 -17.09
CA SER A 186 -11.69 8.81 -18.45
C SER A 186 -11.12 9.68 -19.58
N PHE A 187 -9.90 10.21 -19.48
CA PHE A 187 -9.30 11.02 -20.56
C PHE A 187 -9.09 10.22 -21.84
N LYS A 188 -9.36 10.85 -23.00
CA LYS A 188 -9.27 10.21 -24.32
C LYS A 188 -7.86 9.68 -24.63
N THR A 189 -6.81 10.32 -24.12
CA THR A 189 -5.42 9.90 -24.31
C THR A 189 -5.09 8.55 -23.66
N GLN A 190 -5.88 8.11 -22.71
CA GLN A 190 -5.74 6.78 -22.10
C GLN A 190 -6.03 5.67 -23.13
N LEU A 191 -7.01 5.87 -24.02
CA LEU A 191 -7.27 4.95 -25.13
C LEU A 191 -6.32 5.19 -26.31
N THR A 192 -6.12 6.46 -26.71
CA THR A 192 -5.43 6.76 -27.98
C THR A 192 -3.90 6.68 -27.87
N PHE A 193 -3.35 6.80 -26.66
CA PHE A 193 -1.91 6.75 -26.41
C PHE A 193 -1.51 5.66 -25.41
N MET A 194 -2.07 5.66 -24.20
CA MET A 194 -1.61 4.75 -23.13
C MET A 194 -1.85 3.28 -23.49
N ALA A 195 -3.04 2.93 -23.94
CA ALA A 195 -3.40 1.54 -24.25
C ALA A 195 -2.55 0.93 -25.37
N PRO A 196 -2.36 1.58 -26.54
CA PRO A 196 -1.45 1.06 -27.57
C PRO A 196 0.00 0.92 -27.09
N ASN A 197 0.46 1.84 -26.24
CA ASN A 197 1.82 1.81 -25.71
C ASN A 197 2.05 0.59 -24.81
N LEU A 198 1.11 0.32 -23.90
CA LEU A 198 1.13 -0.88 -23.05
C LEU A 198 0.99 -2.18 -23.86
N ALA A 199 0.13 -2.18 -24.87
CA ALA A 199 -0.13 -3.35 -25.70
C ALA A 199 1.10 -3.83 -26.49
N ARG A 200 2.12 -2.98 -26.71
CA ARG A 200 3.41 -3.37 -27.33
C ARG A 200 4.07 -4.54 -26.59
N TYR A 201 3.82 -4.67 -25.31
CA TYR A 201 4.38 -5.70 -24.42
C TYR A 201 3.32 -6.66 -23.87
N GLY A 202 2.08 -6.58 -24.38
CA GLY A 202 0.96 -7.36 -23.84
C GLY A 202 0.51 -6.92 -22.46
N TYR A 203 0.81 -5.69 -22.06
CA TYR A 203 0.42 -5.11 -20.79
C TYR A 203 -0.97 -4.50 -20.86
N ALA A 204 -1.67 -4.53 -19.73
CA ALA A 204 -2.97 -3.89 -19.54
C ALA A 204 -2.94 -3.04 -18.26
N ALA A 205 -3.93 -2.14 -18.11
CA ALA A 205 -4.09 -1.28 -16.95
C ALA A 205 -5.48 -1.42 -16.33
N THR A 206 -5.75 -0.64 -15.29
CA THR A 206 -7.08 -0.49 -14.71
C THR A 206 -7.57 0.93 -14.94
N LEU A 207 -8.70 1.09 -15.61
CA LEU A 207 -9.40 2.36 -15.73
C LEU A 207 -10.30 2.57 -14.51
N TYR A 208 -10.24 3.75 -13.90
CA TYR A 208 -11.16 4.23 -12.86
C TYR A 208 -11.95 5.42 -13.40
N PRO A 209 -13.07 5.18 -14.08
CA PRO A 209 -13.78 6.23 -14.78
C PRO A 209 -14.60 7.12 -13.86
N MET A 210 -14.68 8.40 -14.18
CA MET A 210 -15.78 9.25 -13.78
C MET A 210 -16.96 8.99 -14.74
N VAL A 211 -18.08 8.53 -14.20
CA VAL A 211 -19.22 8.02 -15.01
C VAL A 211 -19.78 9.11 -15.91
N SER A 212 -19.97 10.35 -15.40
CA SER A 212 -20.49 11.46 -16.21
C SER A 212 -19.56 11.87 -17.35
N ALA A 213 -18.24 11.72 -17.19
CA ALA A 213 -17.27 12.05 -18.25
C ALA A 213 -17.41 11.11 -19.47
N LEU A 214 -17.81 9.85 -19.26
CA LEU A 214 -18.06 8.91 -20.38
C LEU A 214 -19.28 9.27 -21.25
N THR A 215 -20.07 10.24 -20.81
CA THR A 215 -21.31 10.68 -21.52
C THR A 215 -21.38 12.17 -21.79
N ASP A 216 -20.30 12.92 -21.49
CA ASP A 216 -20.30 14.39 -21.60
C ASP A 216 -20.19 14.92 -23.04
N GLY A 217 -19.76 14.07 -23.98
CA GLY A 217 -19.60 14.43 -25.40
C GLY A 217 -18.52 15.48 -25.67
N SER A 218 -17.65 15.76 -24.71
CA SER A 218 -16.63 16.84 -24.78
C SER A 218 -15.52 16.55 -25.82
N GLY A 219 -15.34 15.29 -26.20
CA GLY A 219 -14.23 14.86 -27.06
C GLY A 219 -12.87 14.75 -26.33
N SER A 220 -12.72 15.36 -25.15
CA SER A 220 -11.53 15.20 -24.29
C SER A 220 -11.60 13.94 -23.44
N HIS A 221 -12.80 13.43 -23.18
CA HIS A 221 -13.02 12.18 -22.47
C HIS A 221 -13.40 11.05 -23.44
N MET A 222 -13.21 9.82 -22.97
CA MET A 222 -13.67 8.62 -23.62
C MET A 222 -15.20 8.52 -23.58
N THR A 223 -15.76 7.79 -24.53
CA THR A 223 -17.16 7.34 -24.47
C THR A 223 -17.26 5.99 -23.73
N VAL A 224 -18.48 5.54 -23.46
CA VAL A 224 -18.73 4.18 -22.94
C VAL A 224 -18.17 3.11 -23.87
N ASP A 225 -18.33 3.28 -25.19
CA ASP A 225 -17.79 2.33 -26.19
C ASP A 225 -16.27 2.32 -26.22
N ASP A 226 -15.63 3.47 -25.99
CA ASP A 226 -14.18 3.57 -25.82
C ASP A 226 -13.70 2.77 -24.58
N ALA A 227 -14.38 2.90 -23.46
CA ALA A 227 -14.07 2.15 -22.25
C ALA A 227 -14.32 0.64 -22.44
N LEU A 228 -15.37 0.25 -23.15
CA LEU A 228 -15.61 -1.15 -23.55
C LEU A 228 -14.52 -1.65 -24.48
N THR A 229 -13.95 -0.81 -25.35
CA THR A 229 -12.79 -1.16 -26.18
C THR A 229 -11.56 -1.42 -25.32
N LEU A 230 -11.28 -0.61 -24.30
CA LEU A 230 -10.21 -0.90 -23.32
C LEU A 230 -10.43 -2.26 -22.67
N GLN A 231 -11.65 -2.54 -22.20
CA GLN A 231 -11.97 -3.80 -21.53
C GLN A 231 -11.86 -5.03 -22.43
N ASN A 232 -12.47 -4.96 -23.63
CA ASN A 232 -12.70 -6.15 -24.46
C ASN A 232 -11.58 -6.40 -25.48
N VAL A 233 -10.85 -5.36 -25.91
CA VAL A 233 -9.79 -5.46 -26.90
C VAL A 233 -8.41 -5.38 -26.24
N PHE A 234 -8.21 -4.43 -25.31
CA PHE A 234 -6.92 -4.23 -24.66
C PHE A 234 -6.78 -5.01 -23.35
N GLY A 235 -7.85 -5.67 -22.86
CA GLY A 235 -7.80 -6.49 -21.64
C GLY A 235 -7.71 -5.69 -20.33
N TRP A 236 -8.09 -4.41 -20.35
CA TRP A 236 -8.08 -3.59 -19.16
C TRP A 236 -9.20 -3.95 -18.17
N ASP A 237 -8.95 -3.77 -16.89
CA ASP A 237 -10.02 -3.71 -15.92
C ASP A 237 -10.72 -2.36 -15.96
N ILE A 238 -12.03 -2.32 -15.69
CA ILE A 238 -12.76 -1.09 -15.47
C ILE A 238 -13.22 -1.09 -14.02
N GLY A 239 -12.51 -0.37 -13.14
CA GLY A 239 -12.86 -0.19 -11.73
C GLY A 239 -13.92 0.90 -11.52
N TYR A 240 -14.03 1.39 -10.29
CA TYR A 240 -15.01 2.41 -9.89
C TYR A 240 -14.29 3.63 -9.31
N HIS A 241 -14.79 4.83 -9.56
CA HIS A 241 -14.20 6.07 -9.08
C HIS A 241 -15.26 7.06 -8.57
N ALA A 242 -15.87 7.83 -9.45
CA ALA A 242 -16.90 8.81 -9.13
C ALA A 242 -18.08 8.73 -10.10
N LEU A 243 -19.29 9.03 -9.60
CA LEU A 243 -20.47 9.11 -10.44
C LEU A 243 -20.43 10.34 -11.36
N ASP A 244 -20.06 11.46 -10.79
CA ASP A 244 -19.93 12.77 -11.46
C ASP A 244 -18.99 13.68 -10.68
N GLN A 245 -18.87 14.95 -11.08
CA GLN A 245 -18.00 15.93 -10.46
C GLN A 245 -18.35 16.22 -8.99
N ASP A 246 -19.62 16.19 -8.61
CA ASP A 246 -20.05 16.43 -7.23
C ASP A 246 -19.64 15.25 -6.32
N HIS A 247 -19.56 14.05 -6.88
CA HIS A 247 -19.11 12.84 -6.20
C HIS A 247 -17.58 12.63 -6.30
N HIS A 248 -16.89 13.40 -7.16
CA HIS A 248 -15.42 13.46 -7.19
C HIS A 248 -14.90 14.36 -6.08
N ALA A 249 -15.15 13.97 -4.84
CA ALA A 249 -14.93 14.74 -3.62
C ALA A 249 -14.21 13.91 -2.55
N ASP A 250 -13.81 14.54 -1.47
CA ASP A 250 -13.20 13.87 -0.31
C ASP A 250 -14.21 12.98 0.42
N HIS A 251 -14.13 11.68 0.20
CA HIS A 251 -14.98 10.68 0.85
C HIS A 251 -14.64 10.44 2.32
N SER A 252 -13.59 11.05 2.87
CA SER A 252 -13.24 10.89 4.28
C SER A 252 -14.27 11.50 5.24
N SER A 253 -15.01 12.49 4.77
CA SER A 253 -16.04 13.21 5.53
C SER A 253 -17.46 12.67 5.33
N TRP A 254 -17.66 11.71 4.41
CA TRP A 254 -18.98 11.21 4.08
C TRP A 254 -19.54 10.27 5.14
N THR A 255 -20.86 10.34 5.33
CA THR A 255 -21.59 9.39 6.17
C THR A 255 -21.68 8.02 5.51
N GLU A 256 -21.96 6.97 6.31
CA GLU A 256 -22.15 5.62 5.79
C GLU A 256 -23.28 5.56 4.74
N ALA A 257 -24.37 6.30 4.96
CA ALA A 257 -25.49 6.33 4.02
C ALA A 257 -25.10 6.96 2.67
N GLN A 258 -24.35 8.05 2.67
CA GLN A 258 -23.85 8.68 1.45
C GLN A 258 -22.89 7.75 0.68
N LEU A 259 -21.97 7.08 1.39
CA LEU A 259 -21.03 6.13 0.79
C LEU A 259 -21.75 4.96 0.13
N ARG A 260 -22.72 4.34 0.84
CA ARG A 260 -23.51 3.22 0.30
C ARG A 260 -24.33 3.63 -0.91
N ALA A 261 -25.03 4.76 -0.84
CA ALA A 261 -25.82 5.28 -1.97
C ALA A 261 -24.92 5.54 -3.20
N HIS A 262 -23.75 6.13 -3.03
CA HIS A 262 -22.79 6.35 -4.11
C HIS A 262 -22.27 5.04 -4.71
N PHE A 263 -21.83 4.09 -3.87
CA PHE A 263 -21.30 2.81 -4.36
C PHE A 263 -22.37 1.98 -5.08
N GLU A 264 -23.59 1.97 -4.59
CA GLU A 264 -24.71 1.28 -5.24
C GLU A 264 -25.06 1.91 -6.59
N ALA A 265 -25.10 3.25 -6.66
CA ALA A 265 -25.42 3.98 -7.89
C ALA A 265 -24.32 3.78 -8.98
N ILE A 266 -23.04 3.91 -8.63
CA ILE A 266 -21.95 3.74 -9.59
C ILE A 266 -21.84 2.29 -10.07
N ILE A 267 -22.05 1.32 -9.19
CA ILE A 267 -22.05 -0.11 -9.55
C ILE A 267 -23.21 -0.42 -10.48
N ALA A 268 -24.42 0.06 -10.17
CA ALA A 268 -25.59 -0.15 -11.01
C ALA A 268 -25.39 0.43 -12.41
N GLN A 269 -24.91 1.66 -12.51
CA GLN A 269 -24.67 2.34 -13.79
C GLN A 269 -23.60 1.63 -14.64
N GLN A 270 -22.48 1.29 -14.05
CA GLN A 270 -21.39 0.64 -14.78
C GLN A 270 -21.73 -0.81 -15.16
N THR A 271 -22.48 -1.50 -14.31
CA THR A 271 -22.99 -2.84 -14.64
C THR A 271 -23.96 -2.80 -15.83
N ALA A 272 -24.82 -1.78 -15.88
CA ALA A 272 -25.74 -1.59 -17.03
C ALA A 272 -24.98 -1.37 -18.35
N TRP A 273 -23.78 -0.82 -18.33
CA TRP A 273 -22.90 -0.66 -19.48
C TRP A 273 -22.06 -1.92 -19.80
N GLY A 274 -22.08 -2.94 -18.95
CA GLY A 274 -21.32 -4.17 -19.13
C GLY A 274 -19.89 -4.11 -18.61
N PHE A 275 -19.56 -3.14 -17.74
CA PHE A 275 -18.26 -3.09 -17.08
C PHE A 275 -18.16 -4.15 -15.99
N ARG A 276 -16.93 -4.66 -15.76
CA ARG A 276 -16.68 -5.84 -14.90
C ARG A 276 -15.68 -5.55 -13.79
N GLY A 277 -15.75 -4.34 -13.21
CA GLY A 277 -14.84 -3.90 -12.15
C GLY A 277 -15.08 -4.59 -10.80
N ARG A 278 -14.01 -4.65 -9.99
CA ARG A 278 -14.06 -5.15 -8.60
C ARG A 278 -13.28 -4.27 -7.63
N SER A 279 -12.58 -3.27 -8.12
CA SER A 279 -11.77 -2.35 -7.33
C SER A 279 -12.29 -0.93 -7.43
N PHE A 280 -11.98 -0.12 -6.43
CA PHE A 280 -12.35 1.28 -6.36
C PHE A 280 -11.11 2.18 -6.28
N ALA A 281 -11.16 3.40 -6.78
CA ALA A 281 -10.17 4.43 -6.53
C ALA A 281 -10.80 5.58 -5.75
N TRP A 282 -10.19 5.92 -4.62
CA TRP A 282 -10.67 7.04 -3.82
C TRP A 282 -10.45 8.36 -4.56
N PRO A 283 -11.50 9.15 -4.82
CA PRO A 283 -11.36 10.50 -5.34
C PRO A 283 -10.46 11.34 -4.43
N LEU A 284 -9.63 12.20 -5.03
CA LEU A 284 -8.62 13.00 -4.35
C LEU A 284 -7.69 12.17 -3.45
N SER A 285 -7.69 10.85 -3.61
CA SER A 285 -6.94 9.90 -2.77
C SER A 285 -7.31 9.94 -1.28
N GLN A 286 -8.49 10.44 -0.92
CA GLN A 286 -8.92 10.65 0.46
C GLN A 286 -9.92 9.59 0.92
N SER A 287 -9.66 9.03 2.09
CA SER A 287 -10.55 8.05 2.73
C SER A 287 -10.42 8.12 4.24
N SER A 288 -11.44 7.64 4.94
CA SER A 288 -11.45 7.48 6.41
C SER A 288 -11.58 6.01 6.79
N VAL A 289 -11.46 5.71 8.09
CA VAL A 289 -11.75 4.37 8.62
C VAL A 289 -13.15 3.92 8.24
N LEU A 290 -14.14 4.84 8.37
CA LEU A 290 -15.54 4.57 8.01
C LEU A 290 -15.66 4.25 6.53
N SER A 291 -15.12 5.11 5.65
CA SER A 291 -15.27 4.93 4.21
C SER A 291 -14.61 3.64 3.73
N ARG A 292 -13.43 3.28 4.24
CA ARG A 292 -12.75 2.02 3.93
C ARG A 292 -13.52 0.80 4.44
N ARG A 293 -14.13 0.88 5.63
CA ARG A 293 -14.98 -0.19 6.16
C ARG A 293 -16.19 -0.44 5.26
N VAL A 294 -16.84 0.64 4.81
CA VAL A 294 -17.99 0.55 3.91
C VAL A 294 -17.57 0.02 2.54
N ALA A 295 -16.46 0.52 1.98
CA ALA A 295 -15.94 0.06 0.69
C ALA A 295 -15.63 -1.45 0.66
N ALA A 296 -15.19 -2.02 1.79
CA ALA A 296 -14.92 -3.45 1.90
C ALA A 296 -16.17 -4.35 1.72
N ASP A 297 -17.38 -3.80 1.85
CA ASP A 297 -18.62 -4.52 1.55
C ASP A 297 -18.88 -4.63 0.03
N TYR A 298 -18.28 -3.75 -0.78
CA TYR A 298 -18.55 -3.62 -2.22
C TYR A 298 -17.35 -4.00 -3.10
N PHE A 299 -16.14 -3.65 -2.69
CA PHE A 299 -14.94 -3.75 -3.50
C PHE A 299 -13.91 -4.69 -2.89
N THR A 300 -13.16 -5.39 -3.75
CA THR A 300 -12.06 -6.26 -3.32
C THR A 300 -10.93 -5.44 -2.74
N THR A 301 -10.53 -4.38 -3.45
CA THR A 301 -9.52 -3.42 -3.03
C THR A 301 -9.97 -2.01 -3.37
N SER A 302 -9.41 -1.01 -2.67
CA SER A 302 -9.57 0.39 -3.02
C SER A 302 -8.22 1.07 -3.03
N ARG A 303 -7.88 1.73 -4.14
CA ARG A 303 -6.65 2.49 -4.31
C ARG A 303 -6.76 3.82 -3.57
N GLY A 304 -5.81 4.07 -2.72
CA GLY A 304 -5.67 5.32 -1.97
C GLY A 304 -4.61 6.25 -2.55
N GLY A 305 -4.08 7.06 -1.67
CA GLY A 305 -3.22 8.16 -2.00
C GLY A 305 -1.79 7.86 -2.38
N SER A 306 -1.19 8.89 -2.92
CA SER A 306 0.21 8.95 -3.26
C SER A 306 1.11 8.70 -2.06
N THR A 307 2.11 7.90 -2.27
CA THR A 307 3.09 7.54 -1.27
C THR A 307 4.51 7.65 -1.82
N VAL A 308 5.48 7.37 -0.96
CA VAL A 308 6.91 7.41 -1.30
C VAL A 308 7.54 6.02 -1.36
N ALA A 309 6.74 4.96 -1.34
CA ALA A 309 7.23 3.59 -1.36
C ALA A 309 6.27 2.65 -2.10
N PRO A 310 6.76 1.53 -2.64
CA PRO A 310 5.93 0.45 -3.16
C PRO A 310 4.97 -0.11 -2.10
N GLU A 311 3.90 -0.76 -2.55
CA GLU A 311 2.98 -1.49 -1.68
C GLU A 311 3.58 -2.84 -1.29
N THR A 312 3.38 -3.26 -0.05
CA THR A 312 3.78 -4.62 0.38
C THR A 312 2.94 -5.69 -0.29
N PHE A 313 3.44 -6.92 -0.29
CA PHE A 313 2.66 -8.06 -0.78
C PHE A 313 2.42 -9.08 0.35
N PRO A 314 1.18 -9.38 0.73
CA PRO A 314 -0.07 -8.69 0.39
C PRO A 314 -0.12 -7.23 0.87
N PRO A 315 -1.08 -6.42 0.40
CA PRO A 315 -1.18 -5.02 0.82
C PRO A 315 -1.48 -4.90 2.32
N VAL A 316 -0.91 -3.88 2.97
CA VAL A 316 -1.14 -3.61 4.40
C VAL A 316 -2.61 -3.30 4.66
N GLN A 317 -3.18 -2.45 3.80
CA GLN A 317 -4.57 -2.03 3.88
C GLN A 317 -5.23 -2.17 2.51
N PRO A 318 -5.96 -3.27 2.25
CA PRO A 318 -6.57 -3.52 0.94
C PRO A 318 -7.52 -2.40 0.47
N GLN A 319 -8.18 -1.71 1.40
CA GLN A 319 -9.07 -0.59 1.09
C GLN A 319 -8.37 0.78 1.07
N ASN A 320 -7.04 0.80 1.15
CA ASN A 320 -6.22 1.98 0.96
C ASN A 320 -4.89 1.59 0.29
N PHE A 321 -4.98 0.89 -0.84
CA PHE A 321 -3.84 0.43 -1.61
C PHE A 321 -2.98 1.61 -2.05
N ARG A 322 -1.68 1.52 -1.87
CA ARG A 322 -0.73 2.61 -2.14
C ARG A 322 -0.56 2.84 -3.64
N SER A 323 -0.47 4.11 -4.05
CA SER A 323 -0.18 4.48 -5.42
C SER A 323 0.76 5.68 -5.52
N ILE A 324 1.48 5.75 -6.62
CA ILE A 324 2.41 6.84 -6.96
C ILE A 324 1.74 7.68 -8.05
N ASN A 325 1.39 8.92 -7.71
CA ASN A 325 0.94 9.90 -8.69
C ASN A 325 2.16 10.55 -9.36
N SER A 326 2.18 10.55 -10.69
CA SER A 326 3.24 11.13 -11.52
C SER A 326 2.81 12.38 -12.29
N GLY A 327 1.53 12.80 -12.19
CA GLY A 327 0.99 13.95 -12.92
C GLY A 327 1.71 15.27 -12.63
N GLY A 328 1.78 16.15 -13.64
CA GLY A 328 2.38 17.47 -13.54
C GLY A 328 3.89 17.48 -13.27
N GLY A 329 4.59 16.40 -13.58
CA GLY A 329 6.02 16.28 -13.27
C GLY A 329 6.33 16.07 -11.79
N ALA A 330 5.33 15.65 -10.99
CA ALA A 330 5.48 15.37 -9.56
C ALA A 330 6.56 14.30 -9.26
N LYS A 331 6.83 13.42 -10.22
CA LYS A 331 7.92 12.45 -10.20
C LYS A 331 8.65 12.45 -11.53
N SER A 332 9.98 12.55 -11.49
CA SER A 332 10.81 12.37 -12.69
C SER A 332 10.80 10.92 -13.17
N LEU A 333 11.09 10.69 -14.44
CA LEU A 333 11.27 9.35 -15.01
C LEU A 333 12.27 8.50 -14.21
N ALA A 334 13.36 9.10 -13.75
CA ALA A 334 14.37 8.42 -12.92
C ALA A 334 13.77 7.93 -11.58
N GLN A 335 12.93 8.73 -10.94
CA GLN A 335 12.22 8.34 -9.73
C GLN A 335 11.21 7.22 -9.99
N LEU A 336 10.46 7.28 -11.11
CA LEU A 336 9.53 6.22 -11.49
C LEU A 336 10.24 4.89 -11.73
N LYS A 337 11.39 4.90 -12.44
CA LYS A 337 12.26 3.73 -12.64
C LYS A 337 12.77 3.17 -11.30
N ALA A 338 13.19 4.04 -10.38
CA ALA A 338 13.65 3.61 -9.05
C ALA A 338 12.54 2.92 -8.24
N TYR A 339 11.27 3.32 -8.38
CA TYR A 339 10.15 2.58 -7.74
C TYR A 339 9.96 1.19 -8.34
N VAL A 340 10.17 1.02 -9.65
CA VAL A 340 10.15 -0.31 -10.29
C VAL A 340 11.25 -1.19 -9.72
N ASP A 341 12.47 -0.66 -9.59
CA ASP A 341 13.61 -1.40 -9.03
C ASP A 341 13.36 -1.80 -7.57
N ARG A 342 12.78 -0.88 -6.77
CA ARG A 342 12.40 -1.17 -5.38
C ARG A 342 11.33 -2.26 -5.30
N ALA A 343 10.30 -2.21 -6.16
CA ALA A 343 9.27 -3.24 -6.21
C ALA A 343 9.86 -4.61 -6.59
N LYS A 344 10.78 -4.63 -7.56
CA LYS A 344 11.51 -5.85 -7.96
C LYS A 344 12.35 -6.41 -6.82
N ALA A 345 13.17 -5.57 -6.20
CA ALA A 345 14.05 -5.96 -5.10
C ALA A 345 13.29 -6.39 -3.83
N GLY A 346 12.11 -5.79 -3.60
CA GLY A 346 11.25 -6.06 -2.45
C GLY A 346 10.21 -7.16 -2.67
N HIS A 347 10.16 -7.76 -3.86
CA HIS A 347 9.13 -8.75 -4.24
C HIS A 347 7.71 -8.25 -3.90
N CYS A 348 7.43 -7.03 -4.25
CA CYS A 348 6.21 -6.31 -3.90
C CYS A 348 5.64 -5.57 -5.12
N ALA A 349 4.63 -4.71 -4.94
CA ALA A 349 3.95 -4.03 -6.02
C ALA A 349 4.26 -2.54 -6.05
N VAL A 350 4.42 -1.95 -7.22
CA VAL A 350 4.29 -0.52 -7.41
C VAL A 350 3.08 -0.22 -8.27
N HIS A 351 2.22 0.67 -7.80
CA HIS A 351 1.03 1.10 -8.50
C HIS A 351 1.24 2.55 -8.97
N PHE A 352 1.31 2.76 -10.28
CA PHE A 352 1.40 4.08 -10.88
C PHE A 352 0.01 4.58 -11.29
N LEU A 353 -0.30 5.81 -10.89
CA LEU A 353 -1.53 6.52 -11.21
C LEU A 353 -1.26 7.55 -12.29
N PHE A 354 -2.04 7.51 -13.37
CA PHE A 354 -2.02 8.46 -14.48
C PHE A 354 -3.41 9.05 -14.72
N HIS A 355 -3.44 10.25 -15.31
CA HIS A 355 -4.68 10.88 -15.79
C HIS A 355 -4.57 11.12 -17.30
N ASP A 356 -4.16 12.30 -17.71
CA ASP A 356 -4.04 12.70 -19.11
C ASP A 356 -2.59 12.63 -19.61
N PHE A 357 -2.38 12.63 -20.93
CA PHE A 357 -1.05 12.60 -21.54
C PHE A 357 -0.88 13.74 -22.54
N THR A 358 0.33 14.32 -22.55
CA THR A 358 0.70 15.43 -23.45
C THR A 358 2.05 15.18 -24.10
N THR A 359 2.25 15.79 -25.28
CA THR A 359 3.57 15.86 -25.94
C THR A 359 4.39 17.07 -25.46
N SER A 360 3.80 17.97 -24.65
CA SER A 360 4.48 19.15 -24.12
C SER A 360 5.47 18.75 -23.01
N ASP A 361 6.66 19.32 -23.03
CA ASP A 361 7.66 19.19 -21.95
C ASP A 361 7.28 19.96 -20.67
N SER A 362 6.17 20.68 -20.69
CA SER A 362 5.61 21.40 -19.53
C SER A 362 4.18 20.92 -19.28
N PRO A 363 4.00 19.74 -18.65
CA PRO A 363 2.70 19.15 -18.43
C PRO A 363 1.89 19.93 -17.39
N ALA A 364 0.57 20.03 -17.58
CA ALA A 364 -0.35 20.51 -16.55
C ALA A 364 -0.42 19.52 -15.38
N ALA A 365 -1.03 19.94 -14.27
CA ALA A 365 -1.03 19.17 -12.99
C ALA A 365 -1.47 17.71 -13.12
N ASN A 366 -2.44 17.41 -14.02
CA ASN A 366 -2.94 16.06 -14.25
C ASN A 366 -2.41 15.41 -15.54
N GLN A 367 -1.37 16.01 -16.16
CA GLN A 367 -0.81 15.50 -17.40
C GLN A 367 0.55 14.84 -17.17
N ASN A 368 0.84 13.84 -17.97
CA ASN A 368 2.11 13.13 -18.03
C ASN A 368 2.71 13.27 -19.43
N ILE A 369 4.02 13.35 -19.52
CA ILE A 369 4.74 13.45 -20.80
C ILE A 369 4.72 12.10 -21.49
N GLN A 370 4.27 12.06 -22.74
CA GLN A 370 4.13 10.82 -23.51
C GLN A 370 5.45 10.08 -23.69
N SER A 371 6.56 10.78 -23.97
CA SER A 371 7.88 10.16 -24.14
C SER A 371 8.37 9.52 -22.84
N GLU A 372 8.17 10.18 -21.68
CA GLU A 372 8.57 9.62 -20.38
C GLU A 372 7.76 8.37 -20.02
N PHE A 373 6.45 8.36 -20.34
CA PHE A 373 5.64 7.16 -20.16
C PHE A 373 6.12 6.01 -21.04
N THR A 374 6.43 6.28 -22.30
CA THR A 374 6.98 5.29 -23.23
C THR A 374 8.28 4.69 -22.69
N ASP A 375 9.21 5.55 -22.24
CA ASP A 375 10.49 5.14 -21.66
C ASP A 375 10.34 4.35 -20.36
N LEU A 376 9.30 4.64 -19.56
CA LEU A 376 8.98 3.87 -18.36
C LEU A 376 8.48 2.47 -18.72
N VAL A 377 7.58 2.36 -19.70
CA VAL A 377 7.04 1.07 -20.17
C VAL A 377 8.15 0.20 -20.76
N ASP A 378 9.02 0.79 -21.57
CA ASP A 378 10.18 0.10 -22.15
C ASP A 378 11.17 -0.36 -21.08
N TYR A 379 11.38 0.47 -20.05
CA TYR A 379 12.21 0.11 -18.91
C TYR A 379 11.65 -1.09 -18.13
N ILE A 380 10.34 -1.09 -17.83
CA ILE A 380 9.67 -2.19 -17.11
C ILE A 380 9.83 -3.50 -17.88
N ALA A 381 9.62 -3.46 -19.20
CA ALA A 381 9.80 -4.62 -20.07
C ALA A 381 11.25 -5.13 -20.05
N ALA A 382 12.23 -4.24 -20.16
CA ALA A 382 13.67 -4.57 -20.11
C ALA A 382 14.08 -5.17 -18.76
N GLN A 383 13.44 -4.74 -17.65
CA GLN A 383 13.69 -5.30 -16.32
C GLN A 383 13.02 -6.66 -16.10
N GLY A 384 12.15 -7.13 -16.98
CA GLY A 384 11.39 -8.36 -16.82
C GLY A 384 10.40 -8.32 -15.64
N VAL A 385 9.91 -7.13 -15.29
CA VAL A 385 8.94 -6.94 -14.22
C VAL A 385 7.54 -7.14 -14.80
N PRO A 386 6.71 -8.07 -14.27
CA PRO A 386 5.37 -8.29 -14.78
C PRO A 386 4.47 -7.07 -14.51
N VAL A 387 3.54 -6.83 -15.42
CA VAL A 387 2.49 -5.81 -15.27
C VAL A 387 1.16 -6.52 -15.09
N TYR A 388 0.42 -6.16 -14.06
CA TYR A 388 -0.90 -6.71 -13.76
C TYR A 388 -1.95 -5.59 -13.74
N THR A 389 -3.18 -5.94 -14.10
CA THR A 389 -4.33 -5.13 -13.71
C THR A 389 -4.61 -5.29 -12.22
N GLN A 390 -5.41 -4.40 -11.62
CA GLN A 390 -5.74 -4.52 -10.19
C GLN A 390 -6.41 -5.85 -9.86
N SER A 391 -7.34 -6.33 -10.69
CA SER A 391 -8.01 -7.61 -10.45
C SER A 391 -7.08 -8.82 -10.58
N GLN A 392 -6.11 -8.78 -11.47
CA GLN A 392 -5.08 -9.81 -11.55
C GLN A 392 -4.21 -9.84 -10.30
N TYR A 393 -3.76 -8.66 -9.84
CA TYR A 393 -3.02 -8.55 -8.59
C TYR A 393 -3.86 -9.02 -7.40
N ASP A 394 -5.13 -8.62 -7.29
CA ASP A 394 -6.02 -9.02 -6.21
C ASP A 394 -6.18 -10.53 -6.12
N THR A 395 -6.22 -11.21 -7.27
CA THR A 395 -6.28 -12.68 -7.34
C THR A 395 -5.04 -13.34 -6.73
N LEU A 396 -3.87 -12.71 -6.86
CA LEU A 396 -2.62 -13.20 -6.26
C LEU A 396 -2.52 -12.84 -4.77
N ALA A 397 -2.93 -11.63 -4.40
CA ALA A 397 -2.71 -11.07 -3.07
C ALA A 397 -3.80 -11.46 -2.05
N ILE A 398 -5.04 -11.60 -2.50
CA ILE A 398 -6.22 -11.80 -1.65
C ILE A 398 -6.80 -13.18 -1.94
N GLN A 399 -6.31 -14.20 -1.24
CA GLN A 399 -6.87 -15.53 -1.32
C GLN A 399 -8.27 -15.56 -0.64
N PRO A 400 -9.28 -16.18 -1.25
CA PRO A 400 -10.53 -16.45 -0.54
C PRO A 400 -10.22 -17.29 0.70
N SER A 401 -10.75 -16.90 1.86
CA SER A 401 -10.59 -17.69 3.07
C SER A 401 -11.25 -19.07 2.87
N THR A 402 -10.45 -20.09 2.68
CA THR A 402 -10.90 -21.47 2.84
C THR A 402 -11.17 -21.65 4.32
N THR A 403 -12.42 -21.54 4.71
CA THR A 403 -12.88 -21.96 6.04
C THR A 403 -12.61 -23.44 6.13
N ILE A 404 -11.52 -23.85 6.79
CA ILE A 404 -11.36 -25.22 7.25
C ILE A 404 -12.46 -25.39 8.31
N ARG A 405 -13.63 -25.90 7.91
CA ARG A 405 -14.54 -26.48 8.86
C ARG A 405 -13.82 -27.68 9.44
N GLY A 406 -13.29 -27.52 10.65
CA GLY A 406 -12.81 -28.64 11.44
C GLY A 406 -13.97 -29.61 11.58
N GLY A 407 -13.88 -30.74 10.92
CA GLY A 407 -14.67 -31.88 11.25
C GLY A 407 -14.27 -32.33 12.66
N THR A 408 -15.17 -32.20 13.61
CA THR A 408 -15.10 -32.95 14.87
C THR A 408 -15.26 -34.45 14.55
N PRO A 409 -14.51 -35.33 15.22
CA PRO A 409 -14.61 -36.76 15.05
C PRO A 409 -15.95 -37.29 15.50
#